data_03898245d18ea4c3e35c2b375b5af2ae
#
_entry.id   03898245d18ea4c3e35c2b375b5af2ae
#
_cell.length_a   1.000
_cell.length_b   1.000
_cell.length_c   1.000
_cell.angle_alpha   90.00
_cell.angle_beta   90.00
_cell.angle_gamma   90.00
#
_symmetry.space_group_name_H-M   'P 1'
#
loop_
_entity.id
_entity.type
_entity.pdbx_description
1 polymer ?
#
loop_
_entity_poly.entity_id
_entity_poly.type
_entity_poly.pdbx_seq_one_letter_code
_entity_poly.pdbx_strand_id
1 'polypeptide(L)'
;MSTEHHAMRVNYRHLGQYVGKNVRLWGKLLRFEGSDSAIVEASDGGHITVQWAAGTTTTMTDTFIEVIGIVKDHQTIRLMACVNMGSNVDLKLANDTVELMHDPRFYQSMFAPLP
;
A
#
# COMPACT_ATOMS: atom_id res chain seq x y z
N MET A 1 -10.58 -22.11 -1.36
CA MET A 1 -9.69 -21.14 -1.97
C MET A 1 -9.61 -19.90 -1.10
N SER A 2 -8.45 -19.50 -0.84
CA SER A 2 -8.22 -18.37 0.03
C SER A 2 -8.35 -17.04 -0.73
N THR A 3 -8.95 -16.04 -0.12
CA THR A 3 -9.03 -14.69 -0.67
C THR A 3 -7.92 -13.79 -0.16
N GLU A 4 -7.07 -14.28 0.74
CA GLU A 4 -6.03 -13.46 1.34
C GLU A 4 -4.96 -13.02 0.35
N HIS A 5 -4.84 -13.70 -0.79
CA HIS A 5 -3.89 -13.32 -1.83
C HIS A 5 -4.35 -12.12 -2.64
N HIS A 6 -5.58 -11.71 -2.45
CA HIS A 6 -6.18 -10.62 -3.21
C HIS A 6 -6.20 -9.35 -2.39
N ALA A 7 -5.03 -8.98 -1.85
CA ALA A 7 -4.91 -7.73 -1.11
C ALA A 7 -5.27 -6.56 -2.03
N MET A 8 -6.18 -5.72 -1.57
CA MET A 8 -6.63 -4.57 -2.33
C MET A 8 -5.56 -3.49 -2.33
N ARG A 9 -5.33 -2.88 -3.47
CA ARG A 9 -4.50 -1.69 -3.54
C ARG A 9 -5.27 -0.50 -3.01
N VAL A 10 -4.63 0.25 -2.11
CA VAL A 10 -5.24 1.39 -1.42
C VAL A 10 -4.29 2.56 -1.43
N ASN A 11 -4.80 3.73 -1.09
CA ASN A 11 -4.00 4.91 -0.78
C ASN A 11 -4.36 5.36 0.65
N TYR A 12 -3.87 6.53 1.05
CA TYR A 12 -4.06 7.00 2.42
C TYR A 12 -5.55 7.16 2.77
N ARG A 13 -6.34 7.76 1.89
CA ARG A 13 -7.74 8.05 2.20
C ARG A 13 -8.60 6.80 2.35
N HIS A 14 -8.18 5.66 1.77
CA HIS A 14 -8.92 4.41 1.90
C HIS A 14 -8.51 3.60 3.12
N LEU A 15 -7.40 3.93 3.75
CA LEU A 15 -6.77 3.06 4.73
C LEU A 15 -7.68 2.74 5.91
N GLY A 16 -8.41 3.74 6.40
CA GLY A 16 -9.29 3.56 7.55
C GLY A 16 -10.42 2.56 7.34
N GLN A 17 -10.76 2.26 6.09
CA GLN A 17 -11.80 1.29 5.74
C GLN A 17 -11.27 -0.14 5.71
N TYR A 18 -9.95 -0.32 5.83
CA TYR A 18 -9.29 -1.61 5.68
C TYR A 18 -8.56 -2.06 6.94
N VAL A 19 -8.89 -1.48 8.09
CA VAL A 19 -8.25 -1.86 9.36
C VAL A 19 -8.44 -3.36 9.60
N GLY A 20 -7.33 -4.04 9.90
CA GLY A 20 -7.32 -5.49 10.10
C GLY A 20 -7.19 -6.31 8.83
N LYS A 21 -7.14 -5.67 7.67
CA LYS A 21 -7.08 -6.36 6.38
C LYS A 21 -5.72 -6.18 5.72
N ASN A 22 -5.38 -7.13 4.85
CA ASN A 22 -4.20 -7.04 4.01
C ASN A 22 -4.44 -6.04 2.88
N VAL A 23 -3.46 -5.18 2.65
CA VAL A 23 -3.52 -4.19 1.58
C VAL A 23 -2.18 -4.11 0.86
N ARG A 24 -2.20 -3.50 -0.32
CA ARG A 24 -1.03 -3.08 -1.07
C ARG A 24 -1.09 -1.57 -1.23
N LEU A 25 0.05 -0.92 -1.08
CA LEU A 25 0.10 0.53 -1.16
C LEU A 25 1.36 0.95 -1.90
N TRP A 26 1.17 1.70 -2.99
CA TRP A 26 2.28 2.32 -3.72
C TRP A 26 2.64 3.63 -3.06
N GLY A 27 3.92 3.86 -2.86
CA GLY A 27 4.35 5.09 -2.24
C GLY A 27 5.81 5.42 -2.45
N LYS A 28 6.17 6.58 -1.91
CA LYS A 28 7.54 7.07 -1.92
C LYS A 28 8.11 6.94 -0.53
N LEU A 29 9.22 6.25 -0.40
CA LEU A 29 9.93 6.14 0.87
C LEU A 29 10.54 7.50 1.21
N LEU A 30 10.09 8.10 2.30
CA LEU A 30 10.60 9.41 2.72
C LEU A 30 11.79 9.29 3.66
N ARG A 31 11.67 8.44 4.68
CA ARG A 31 12.75 8.26 5.66
C ARG A 31 12.45 7.07 6.56
N PHE A 32 13.50 6.53 7.15
CA PHE A 32 13.36 5.55 8.23
C PHE A 32 13.23 6.27 9.57
N GLU A 33 12.41 5.70 10.44
CA GLU A 33 12.23 6.19 11.82
C GLU A 33 12.73 5.11 12.76
N GLY A 34 13.94 5.26 13.27
CA GLY A 34 14.55 4.23 14.08
C GLY A 34 14.85 2.98 13.26
N SER A 35 14.83 1.83 13.93
CA SER A 35 15.17 0.55 13.30
C SER A 35 13.95 -0.30 12.94
N ASP A 36 12.74 0.16 13.23
CA ASP A 36 11.53 -0.65 13.14
C ASP A 36 10.38 0.03 12.42
N SER A 37 10.60 1.18 11.81
CA SER A 37 9.55 1.85 11.04
C SER A 37 10.12 2.79 9.99
N ALA A 38 9.26 3.17 9.06
CA ALA A 38 9.56 4.12 8.01
C ALA A 38 8.33 4.97 7.73
N ILE A 39 8.57 6.16 7.20
CA ILE A 39 7.51 7.05 6.73
C ILE A 39 7.46 6.98 5.22
N VAL A 40 6.28 6.69 4.70
CA VAL A 40 6.03 6.53 3.27
C VAL A 40 4.94 7.51 2.86
N GLU A 41 5.17 8.23 1.79
CA GLU A 41 4.14 9.07 1.18
C GLU A 41 3.31 8.22 0.22
N ALA A 42 2.02 8.06 0.54
CA ALA A 42 1.10 7.31 -0.31
C ALA A 42 0.88 8.05 -1.64
N SER A 43 0.30 7.35 -2.61
CA SER A 43 0.09 7.91 -3.94
C SER A 43 -0.82 9.14 -3.95
N ASP A 44 -1.67 9.32 -2.94
CA ASP A 44 -2.52 10.51 -2.80
C ASP A 44 -1.90 11.59 -1.90
N GLY A 45 -0.64 11.42 -1.50
CA GLY A 45 0.09 12.42 -0.73
C GLY A 45 0.04 12.26 0.78
N GLY A 46 -0.78 11.36 1.31
CA GLY A 46 -0.85 11.13 2.75
C GLY A 46 0.39 10.40 3.27
N HIS A 47 0.82 10.72 4.47
CA HIS A 47 1.98 10.08 5.07
C HIS A 47 1.53 8.91 5.94
N ILE A 48 2.17 7.76 5.74
CA ILE A 48 1.84 6.51 6.40
C ILE A 48 3.07 6.01 7.15
N THR A 49 2.86 5.51 8.36
CA THR A 49 3.88 4.82 9.11
C THR A 49 3.83 3.34 8.77
N VAL A 50 4.95 2.80 8.33
CA VAL A 50 5.11 1.37 8.06
C VAL A 50 5.99 0.80 9.16
N GLN A 51 5.50 -0.22 9.86
CA GLN A 51 6.17 -0.81 11.02
C GLN A 51 6.51 -2.26 10.76
N TRP A 52 7.62 -2.72 11.36
CA TRP A 52 8.02 -4.13 11.35
C TRP A 52 8.63 -4.49 12.70
N ALA A 53 8.84 -5.79 12.94
CA ALA A 53 9.39 -6.24 14.21
C ALA A 53 10.84 -5.80 14.35
N ALA A 54 11.23 -5.37 15.54
CA ALA A 54 12.60 -4.98 15.83
C ALA A 54 13.53 -6.17 15.52
N GLY A 55 14.67 -5.86 14.90
CA GLY A 55 15.64 -6.89 14.48
C GLY A 55 15.35 -7.48 13.11
N THR A 56 14.21 -7.18 12.51
CA THR A 56 13.91 -7.61 11.15
C THR A 56 14.65 -6.73 10.15
N THR A 57 15.28 -7.35 9.16
CA THR A 57 15.93 -6.60 8.07
C THR A 57 14.90 -6.27 7.01
N THR A 58 14.76 -4.99 6.70
CA THR A 58 13.88 -4.57 5.62
C THR A 58 14.62 -4.53 4.30
N THR A 59 13.91 -4.79 3.22
CA THR A 59 14.45 -4.70 1.85
C THR A 59 14.04 -3.41 1.16
N MET A 60 13.55 -2.42 1.89
CA MET A 60 13.22 -1.10 1.31
C MET A 60 14.51 -0.39 0.92
N THR A 61 14.80 -0.34 -0.36
CA THR A 61 16.03 0.28 -0.87
C THR A 61 15.76 1.35 -1.92
N ASP A 62 14.61 1.29 -2.58
CA ASP A 62 14.31 2.20 -3.69
C ASP A 62 13.51 3.40 -3.22
N THR A 63 13.52 4.46 -4.02
CA THR A 63 12.72 5.65 -3.76
C THR A 63 11.23 5.33 -3.76
N PHE A 64 10.80 4.49 -4.70
CA PHE A 64 9.40 4.08 -4.80
C PHE A 64 9.27 2.61 -4.47
N ILE A 65 8.25 2.30 -3.68
CA ILE A 65 8.03 0.95 -3.16
C ILE A 65 6.56 0.62 -3.19
N GLU A 66 6.27 -0.69 -3.21
CA GLU A 66 4.94 -1.19 -2.87
C GLU A 66 5.03 -1.83 -1.49
N VAL A 67 4.25 -1.32 -0.56
CA VAL A 67 4.12 -1.86 0.79
C VAL A 67 2.98 -2.85 0.80
N ILE A 68 3.24 -4.05 1.31
CA ILE A 68 2.22 -5.10 1.46
C ILE A 68 2.15 -5.41 2.94
N GLY A 69 0.97 -5.30 3.52
CA GLY A 69 0.85 -5.54 4.95
C GLY A 69 -0.57 -5.42 5.47
N ILE A 70 -0.69 -5.48 6.78
CA ILE A 70 -1.96 -5.40 7.49
C ILE A 70 -2.15 -3.99 8.04
N VAL A 71 -3.31 -3.41 7.80
CA VAL A 71 -3.63 -2.08 8.29
C VAL A 71 -3.92 -2.16 9.79
N LYS A 72 -3.17 -1.38 10.58
CA LYS A 72 -3.38 -1.29 12.02
C LYS A 72 -4.33 -0.16 12.39
N ASP A 73 -4.22 0.96 11.70
CA ASP A 73 -5.13 2.10 11.85
C ASP A 73 -5.09 2.92 10.57
N HIS A 74 -5.79 4.05 10.55
CA HIS A 74 -5.93 4.86 9.34
C HIS A 74 -4.60 5.41 8.81
N GLN A 75 -3.52 5.23 9.52
CA GLN A 75 -2.23 5.84 9.20
C GLN A 75 -1.06 4.86 9.33
N THR A 76 -1.32 3.61 9.72
CA THR A 76 -0.26 2.66 10.06
C THR A 76 -0.49 1.31 9.40
N ILE A 77 0.55 0.79 8.76
CA ILE A 77 0.56 -0.55 8.17
C ILE A 77 1.68 -1.35 8.83
N ARG A 78 1.36 -2.57 9.23
CA ARG A 78 2.37 -3.54 9.66
C ARG A 78 2.89 -4.27 8.43
N LEU A 79 4.18 -4.09 8.16
CA LEU A 79 4.82 -4.61 6.95
C LEU A 79 4.88 -6.13 6.97
N MET A 80 4.48 -6.74 5.86
CA MET A 80 4.66 -8.16 5.59
C MET A 80 5.66 -8.37 4.47
N ALA A 81 5.62 -7.51 3.45
CA ALA A 81 6.54 -7.58 2.31
C ALA A 81 6.64 -6.21 1.66
N CYS A 82 7.72 -6.01 0.91
CA CYS A 82 7.95 -4.78 0.18
C CYS A 82 8.51 -5.11 -1.19
N VAL A 83 7.99 -4.43 -2.22
CA VAL A 83 8.53 -4.54 -3.57
C VAL A 83 9.18 -3.22 -3.92
N ASN A 84 10.46 -3.26 -4.29
CA ASN A 84 11.18 -2.09 -4.75
C ASN A 84 10.81 -1.80 -6.22
N MET A 85 10.47 -0.55 -6.51
CA MET A 85 9.93 -0.15 -7.80
C MET A 85 10.81 0.86 -8.54
N GLY A 86 12.02 1.10 -8.05
CA GLY A 86 12.95 1.99 -8.70
C GLY A 86 12.78 3.45 -8.33
N SER A 87 13.29 4.33 -9.19
CA SER A 87 13.30 5.77 -8.94
C SER A 87 12.39 6.56 -9.89
N ASN A 88 11.70 5.88 -10.80
CA ASN A 88 10.91 6.53 -11.86
C ASN A 88 9.45 6.03 -11.80
N VAL A 89 8.71 6.42 -10.77
CA VAL A 89 7.30 6.09 -10.66
C VAL A 89 6.51 7.39 -10.62
N ASP A 90 5.48 7.47 -11.46
CA ASP A 90 4.53 8.58 -11.45
C ASP A 90 3.47 8.29 -10.40
N LEU A 91 3.60 8.89 -9.22
CA LEU A 91 2.65 8.66 -8.12
C LEU A 91 1.25 9.16 -8.46
N LYS A 92 1.13 10.21 -9.26
CA LYS A 92 -0.19 10.69 -9.66
C LYS A 92 -0.91 9.65 -10.51
N LEU A 93 -0.20 9.05 -11.47
CA LEU A 93 -0.76 7.99 -12.29
C LEU A 93 -1.09 6.76 -11.44
N ALA A 94 -0.21 6.42 -10.50
CA ALA A 94 -0.47 5.32 -9.57
C ALA A 94 -1.74 5.58 -8.75
N ASN A 95 -1.92 6.82 -8.28
CA ASN A 95 -3.11 7.17 -7.52
C ASN A 95 -4.38 7.08 -8.37
N ASP A 96 -4.32 7.56 -9.62
CA ASP A 96 -5.45 7.46 -10.54
C ASP A 96 -5.84 5.99 -10.74
N THR A 97 -4.86 5.10 -10.83
CA THR A 97 -5.10 3.66 -10.95
C THR A 97 -5.77 3.10 -9.71
N VAL A 98 -5.31 3.48 -8.52
CA VAL A 98 -5.92 3.02 -7.25
C VAL A 98 -7.37 3.50 -7.17
N GLU A 99 -7.62 4.76 -7.47
CA GLU A 99 -8.98 5.31 -7.42
C GLU A 99 -9.89 4.61 -8.42
N LEU A 100 -9.39 4.30 -9.60
CA LEU A 100 -10.14 3.56 -10.60
C LEU A 100 -10.53 2.17 -10.10
N MET A 101 -9.63 1.49 -9.41
CA MET A 101 -9.91 0.17 -8.83
C MET A 101 -11.02 0.22 -7.77
N HIS A 102 -11.19 1.37 -7.10
CA HIS A 102 -12.24 1.56 -6.11
C HIS A 102 -13.53 2.12 -6.70
N ASP A 103 -13.56 2.40 -8.01
CA ASP A 103 -14.78 2.83 -8.69
C ASP A 103 -15.69 1.62 -8.91
N PRO A 104 -16.93 1.64 -8.39
CA PRO A 104 -17.82 0.48 -8.55
C PRO A 104 -18.11 0.13 -10.00
N ARG A 105 -18.17 1.12 -10.89
CA ARG A 105 -18.45 0.86 -12.31
C ARG A 105 -17.28 0.16 -12.97
N PHE A 106 -16.05 0.60 -12.67
CA PHE A 106 -14.85 -0.06 -13.18
C PHE A 106 -14.78 -1.50 -12.69
N TYR A 107 -14.96 -1.69 -11.39
CA TYR A 107 -14.89 -3.01 -10.80
C TYR A 107 -15.90 -3.95 -11.44
N GLN A 108 -17.14 -3.49 -11.60
CA GLN A 108 -18.19 -4.33 -12.17
C GLN A 108 -17.92 -4.69 -13.62
N SER A 109 -17.40 -3.75 -14.42
CA SER A 109 -17.16 -4.03 -15.83
C SER A 109 -15.93 -4.91 -16.06
N MET A 110 -14.94 -4.87 -15.16
CA MET A 110 -13.67 -5.57 -15.37
C MET A 110 -13.57 -6.88 -14.58
N PHE A 111 -14.22 -6.96 -13.43
CA PHE A 111 -14.02 -8.07 -12.50
C PHE A 111 -15.31 -8.80 -12.12
N ALA A 112 -16.47 -8.27 -12.50
CA ALA A 112 -17.72 -8.95 -12.20
C ALA A 112 -17.78 -10.31 -12.89
N PRO A 113 -18.36 -11.34 -12.23
CA PRO A 113 -18.52 -12.63 -12.88
C PRO A 113 -19.37 -12.50 -14.14
N LEU A 114 -19.03 -13.28 -15.15
CA LEU A 114 -19.87 -13.34 -16.35
C LEU A 114 -21.21 -13.97 -16.01
N PRO A 115 -22.28 -13.50 -16.62
CA PRO A 115 -23.61 -14.09 -16.39
C PRO A 115 -23.70 -15.52 -16.88
#